data_7a3a963cfe537719f2c732219e872c60
#
_entry.id   7a3a963cfe537719f2c732219e872c60
#
_cell.length_a   1.000
_cell.length_b   1.000
_cell.length_c   1.000
_cell.angle_alpha   90.00
_cell.angle_beta   90.00
_cell.angle_gamma   90.00
#
_symmetry.space_group_name_H-M   'P 1'
#
loop_
_entity.id
_entity.type
_entity.pdbx_description
1 polymer ?
#
loop_
_entity_poly.entity_id
_entity_poly.type
_entity_poly.pdbx_seq_one_letter_code
_entity_poly.pdbx_strand_id
1 'polypeptide(L)'
;MGTASGLSMVPYIREGRRILGRSDYRQTQFMMREADVRLDMSGGRNFKATAVALTHYDIDLHGCRYRNWEPSQEATSAPQSEFNIRPTLIPLQSLIPQQIDNLLIGGKSIAVTHIVNSITRTHYSEWSVGAAAGTTAGWLLKAQPDLTPAQIVERRLMPQLQQTLKKQGLRLSW
;
A
#
# COMPACT_ATOMS: atom_id res chain seq x y z
N MET A 1 -15.13 24.38 -14.28
CA MET A 1 -15.99 23.88 -15.36
C MET A 1 -17.37 23.60 -14.75
N GLY A 2 -18.40 24.28 -15.21
CA GLY A 2 -19.76 24.07 -14.77
C GLY A 2 -20.54 23.25 -15.80
N THR A 3 -21.49 22.47 -15.36
CA THR A 3 -22.45 21.76 -16.20
C THR A 3 -23.78 22.50 -16.18
N ALA A 4 -24.68 22.22 -17.12
CA ALA A 4 -26.05 22.78 -17.14
C ALA A 4 -26.86 22.44 -15.88
N SER A 5 -26.50 21.36 -15.18
CA SER A 5 -27.07 20.95 -13.90
C SER A 5 -26.50 21.67 -12.68
N GLY A 6 -25.52 22.55 -12.84
CA GLY A 6 -24.79 23.20 -11.74
C GLY A 6 -23.75 22.28 -11.03
N LEU A 7 -23.56 21.05 -11.49
CA LEU A 7 -22.57 20.12 -10.93
C LEU A 7 -21.19 20.34 -11.55
N SER A 8 -20.15 20.26 -10.74
CA SER A 8 -18.78 20.29 -11.22
C SER A 8 -18.39 18.96 -11.84
N MET A 9 -17.78 18.99 -13.02
CA MET A 9 -17.14 17.82 -13.60
C MET A 9 -15.66 17.82 -13.17
N VAL A 10 -15.29 16.82 -12.39
CA VAL A 10 -13.91 16.61 -11.93
C VAL A 10 -13.40 15.29 -12.49
N PRO A 11 -12.22 15.27 -13.14
CA PRO A 11 -11.60 14.01 -13.55
C PRO A 11 -11.34 13.15 -12.32
N TYR A 12 -11.86 11.93 -12.32
CA TYR A 12 -11.54 10.94 -11.29
C TYR A 12 -10.36 10.09 -11.71
N ILE A 13 -9.22 10.33 -11.09
CA ILE A 13 -8.00 9.55 -11.34
C ILE A 13 -8.01 8.36 -10.38
N ARG A 14 -8.43 7.19 -10.88
CA ARG A 14 -8.49 5.96 -10.10
C ARG A 14 -7.11 5.43 -9.78
N GLU A 15 -6.19 5.50 -10.74
CA GLU A 15 -4.86 4.94 -10.62
C GLU A 15 -3.82 6.03 -10.72
N GLY A 16 -3.15 6.29 -9.60
CA GLY A 16 -2.02 7.19 -9.55
C GLY A 16 -0.72 6.51 -9.99
N ARG A 17 0.32 7.31 -10.21
CA ARG A 17 1.67 6.79 -10.36
C ARG A 17 2.11 6.17 -9.02
N ARG A 18 2.55 4.93 -9.07
CA ARG A 18 3.01 4.16 -7.92
C ARG A 18 4.52 4.18 -7.84
N ILE A 19 5.05 4.00 -6.64
CA ILE A 19 6.50 3.88 -6.44
C ILE A 19 6.95 2.43 -6.60
N LEU A 20 8.27 2.25 -6.75
CA LEU A 20 8.95 1.01 -6.41
C LEU A 20 9.33 1.07 -4.92
N GLY A 21 8.92 0.08 -4.18
CA GLY A 21 9.17 -0.03 -2.76
C GLY A 21 10.50 -0.68 -2.44
N ARG A 22 10.79 -0.79 -1.14
CA ARG A 22 12.07 -1.24 -0.63
C ARG A 22 11.89 -2.22 0.52
N SER A 23 12.40 -3.43 0.37
CA SER A 23 12.26 -4.49 1.38
C SER A 23 13.25 -4.37 2.52
N ASP A 24 14.39 -3.75 2.30
CA ASP A 24 15.49 -3.66 3.27
C ASP A 24 16.37 -2.42 3.03
N TYR A 25 17.32 -2.21 3.91
CA TYR A 25 18.27 -1.10 3.81
C TYR A 25 19.15 -1.16 2.54
N ARG A 26 19.34 -2.34 1.96
CA ARG A 26 20.14 -2.55 0.73
C ARG A 26 19.40 -2.18 -0.55
N GLN A 27 18.22 -1.57 -0.43
CA GLN A 27 17.40 -1.11 -1.54
C GLN A 27 16.86 -2.25 -2.45
N THR A 28 16.72 -3.45 -1.92
CA THR A 28 16.06 -4.54 -2.63
C THR A 28 14.63 -4.15 -2.94
N GLN A 29 14.27 -4.23 -4.22
CA GLN A 29 12.95 -3.83 -4.69
C GLN A 29 11.84 -4.60 -4.00
N PHE A 30 10.80 -3.89 -3.61
CA PHE A 30 9.58 -4.43 -3.04
C PHE A 30 8.35 -3.96 -3.83
N MET A 31 7.40 -4.85 -3.99
CA MET A 31 6.07 -4.54 -4.51
C MET A 31 5.08 -5.59 -4.00
N MET A 32 3.89 -5.18 -3.56
CA MET A 32 2.80 -6.11 -3.32
C MET A 32 2.21 -6.57 -4.65
N ARG A 33 1.88 -7.85 -4.75
CA ARG A 33 1.40 -8.52 -5.97
C ARG A 33 0.04 -9.18 -5.76
N GLU A 34 -0.62 -9.55 -6.83
CA GLU A 34 -1.93 -10.19 -6.81
C GLU A 34 -2.01 -11.40 -5.85
N ALA A 35 -0.99 -12.26 -5.86
CA ALA A 35 -0.94 -13.42 -4.95
C ALA A 35 -0.97 -13.03 -3.45
N ASP A 36 -0.57 -11.83 -3.10
CA ASP A 36 -0.60 -11.36 -1.70
C ASP A 36 -2.02 -11.05 -1.22
N VAL A 37 -2.96 -10.83 -2.14
CA VAL A 37 -4.32 -10.37 -1.83
C VAL A 37 -5.39 -11.43 -2.09
N ARG A 38 -5.13 -12.39 -2.97
CA ARG A 38 -6.08 -13.46 -3.32
C ARG A 38 -5.91 -14.70 -2.45
N LEU A 39 -7.03 -15.28 -2.02
CA LEU A 39 -7.06 -16.55 -1.26
C LEU A 39 -6.87 -17.78 -2.14
N ASP A 40 -7.27 -17.69 -3.39
CA ASP A 40 -7.24 -18.77 -4.37
C ASP A 40 -5.90 -18.86 -5.14
N MET A 41 -4.95 -17.97 -4.84
CA MET A 41 -3.61 -18.01 -5.42
C MET A 41 -2.56 -18.49 -4.42
N SER A 42 -1.64 -19.32 -4.91
CA SER A 42 -0.44 -19.73 -4.17
C SER A 42 0.63 -18.63 -4.20
N GLY A 43 1.58 -18.69 -3.27
CA GLY A 43 2.73 -17.77 -3.23
C GLY A 43 2.47 -16.41 -2.58
N GLY A 44 1.30 -16.20 -2.01
CA GLY A 44 1.02 -15.00 -1.23
C GLY A 44 1.88 -14.91 0.04
N ARG A 45 2.38 -13.71 0.32
CA ARG A 45 3.25 -13.44 1.47
C ARG A 45 2.45 -13.06 2.70
N ASN A 46 2.99 -13.35 3.87
CA ASN A 46 2.42 -12.94 5.17
C ASN A 46 3.10 -11.66 5.65
N PHE A 47 2.36 -10.58 5.73
CA PHE A 47 2.89 -9.28 6.17
C PHE A 47 2.59 -8.94 7.64
N LYS A 48 2.10 -9.88 8.45
CA LYS A 48 1.73 -9.62 9.86
C LYS A 48 2.86 -8.96 10.65
N ALA A 49 4.10 -9.38 10.42
CA ALA A 49 5.27 -8.84 11.12
C ALA A 49 5.63 -7.40 10.72
N THR A 50 5.23 -6.95 9.54
CA THR A 50 5.59 -5.63 9.00
C THR A 50 4.37 -4.77 8.64
N ALA A 51 3.17 -5.21 9.01
CA ALA A 51 1.92 -4.49 8.74
C ALA A 51 1.90 -3.12 9.42
N VAL A 52 1.49 -2.11 8.66
CA VAL A 52 1.24 -0.74 9.15
C VAL A 52 -0.17 -0.26 8.85
N ALA A 53 -0.86 -0.91 7.91
CA ALA A 53 -2.24 -0.61 7.55
C ALA A 53 -2.98 -1.88 7.13
N LEU A 54 -4.29 -1.79 6.99
CA LEU A 54 -5.18 -2.86 6.56
C LEU A 54 -6.10 -2.34 5.45
N THR A 55 -6.34 -3.17 4.45
CA THR A 55 -7.34 -2.93 3.41
C THR A 55 -8.19 -4.16 3.15
N HIS A 56 -9.41 -3.96 2.68
CA HIS A 56 -10.28 -4.99 2.15
C HIS A 56 -11.24 -4.37 1.16
N TYR A 57 -11.13 -4.78 -0.08
CA TYR A 57 -12.01 -4.34 -1.17
C TYR A 57 -11.93 -5.34 -2.31
N ASP A 58 -12.95 -5.38 -3.16
CA ASP A 58 -12.94 -6.20 -4.36
C ASP A 58 -11.92 -5.68 -5.38
N ILE A 59 -11.42 -6.57 -6.22
CA ILE A 59 -10.57 -6.18 -7.34
C ILE A 59 -11.47 -5.48 -8.37
N ASP A 60 -11.41 -4.16 -8.39
CA ASP A 60 -12.15 -3.29 -9.29
C ASP A 60 -11.21 -2.66 -10.32
N LEU A 61 -11.03 -3.35 -11.45
CA LEU A 61 -10.17 -2.91 -12.53
C LEU A 61 -10.96 -2.08 -13.54
N HIS A 62 -10.36 -0.96 -13.93
CA HIS A 62 -10.84 -0.14 -15.03
C HIS A 62 -9.86 -0.23 -16.18
N GLY A 63 -10.40 -0.29 -17.41
CA GLY A 63 -9.57 -0.36 -18.61
C GLY A 63 -8.52 0.75 -18.65
N CYS A 64 -7.26 0.41 -18.84
CA CYS A 64 -6.17 1.32 -19.02
C CYS A 64 -5.75 1.38 -20.49
N ARG A 65 -5.54 2.59 -21.00
CA ARG A 65 -5.08 2.81 -22.38
C ARG A 65 -3.61 2.39 -22.57
N TYR A 66 -2.83 2.41 -21.51
CA TYR A 66 -1.40 2.15 -21.56
C TYR A 66 -1.08 0.77 -20.97
N ARG A 67 -0.07 0.13 -21.55
CA ARG A 67 0.45 -1.13 -20.97
C ARG A 67 1.08 -0.86 -19.63
N ASN A 68 0.80 -1.74 -18.70
CA ASN A 68 1.42 -1.72 -17.38
C ASN A 68 2.82 -2.33 -17.44
N TRP A 69 3.67 -1.87 -16.54
CA TRP A 69 5.04 -2.36 -16.36
C TRP A 69 5.12 -3.49 -15.32
N GLU A 70 3.97 -4.02 -14.93
CA GLU A 70 3.88 -5.08 -13.94
C GLU A 70 4.33 -6.44 -14.50
N PRO A 71 4.68 -7.36 -13.58
CA PRO A 71 5.03 -8.72 -13.96
C PRO A 71 3.92 -9.36 -14.79
N SER A 72 4.30 -10.06 -15.85
CA SER A 72 3.37 -10.74 -16.76
C SER A 72 2.54 -11.87 -16.11
N GLN A 73 2.85 -12.21 -14.87
CA GLN A 73 2.12 -13.23 -14.10
C GLN A 73 0.82 -12.73 -13.47
N GLU A 74 0.56 -11.42 -13.47
CA GLU A 74 -0.70 -10.91 -12.94
C GLU A 74 -1.83 -11.06 -13.95
N ALA A 75 -2.95 -11.65 -13.50
CA ALA A 75 -4.14 -11.79 -14.32
C ALA A 75 -4.77 -10.41 -14.57
N THR A 76 -4.82 -9.98 -15.81
CA THR A 76 -5.37 -8.66 -16.16
C THR A 76 -6.81 -8.72 -16.66
N SER A 77 -7.39 -9.93 -16.83
CA SER A 77 -8.60 -10.16 -17.61
C SER A 77 -9.70 -10.99 -16.94
N ALA A 78 -9.51 -11.43 -15.69
CA ALA A 78 -10.56 -12.21 -15.03
C ALA A 78 -11.73 -11.32 -14.55
N PRO A 79 -12.97 -11.80 -14.62
CA PRO A 79 -14.14 -11.08 -14.10
C PRO A 79 -13.99 -10.76 -12.63
N GLN A 80 -14.27 -9.54 -12.25
CA GLN A 80 -14.05 -8.99 -10.92
C GLN A 80 -14.84 -9.68 -9.80
N SER A 81 -16.01 -10.22 -10.11
CA SER A 81 -16.92 -10.86 -9.16
C SER A 81 -16.48 -12.25 -8.67
N GLU A 82 -15.43 -12.82 -9.27
CA GLU A 82 -15.00 -14.20 -9.01
C GLU A 82 -13.79 -14.30 -8.08
N PHE A 83 -13.23 -13.16 -7.67
CA PHE A 83 -12.03 -13.16 -6.84
C PHE A 83 -12.33 -13.29 -5.36
N ASN A 84 -11.73 -14.29 -4.74
CA ASN A 84 -11.78 -14.46 -3.30
C ASN A 84 -10.65 -13.65 -2.64
N ILE A 85 -10.97 -12.42 -2.25
CA ILE A 85 -10.02 -11.46 -1.69
C ILE A 85 -9.97 -11.60 -0.17
N ARG A 86 -8.77 -11.67 0.37
CA ARG A 86 -8.54 -11.63 1.82
C ARG A 86 -8.45 -10.21 2.34
N PRO A 87 -8.84 -9.96 3.60
CA PRO A 87 -8.39 -8.76 4.29
C PRO A 87 -6.86 -8.67 4.23
N THR A 88 -6.35 -7.60 3.64
CA THR A 88 -4.94 -7.53 3.25
C THR A 88 -4.19 -6.55 4.11
N LEU A 89 -3.12 -7.02 4.72
CA LEU A 89 -2.19 -6.20 5.49
C LEU A 89 -1.23 -5.48 4.54
N ILE A 90 -1.10 -4.17 4.71
CA ILE A 90 -0.16 -3.34 3.95
C ILE A 90 1.12 -3.23 4.77
N PRO A 91 2.26 -3.75 4.27
CA PRO A 91 3.52 -3.71 4.99
C PRO A 91 4.22 -2.36 4.84
N LEU A 92 5.07 -2.01 5.80
CA LEU A 92 5.86 -0.78 5.80
C LEU A 92 6.70 -0.62 4.53
N GLN A 93 7.22 -1.72 3.99
CA GLN A 93 8.03 -1.74 2.77
C GLN A 93 7.32 -1.15 1.56
N SER A 94 5.98 -1.21 1.52
CA SER A 94 5.18 -0.58 0.45
C SER A 94 5.22 0.94 0.50
N LEU A 95 5.53 1.52 1.65
CA LEU A 95 5.52 2.97 1.87
C LEU A 95 6.91 3.61 1.68
N ILE A 96 7.96 2.81 1.58
CA ILE A 96 9.34 3.29 1.53
C ILE A 96 9.83 3.29 0.08
N PRO A 97 10.14 4.44 -0.54
CA PRO A 97 10.72 4.49 -1.88
C PRO A 97 12.07 3.77 -1.95
N GLN A 98 12.33 3.10 -3.08
CA GLN A 98 13.53 2.29 -3.25
C GLN A 98 14.85 3.08 -3.08
N GLN A 99 14.87 4.32 -3.51
CA GLN A 99 16.11 5.12 -3.60
C GLN A 99 16.16 6.34 -2.68
N ILE A 100 15.14 6.56 -1.85
CA ILE A 100 15.07 7.74 -0.98
C ILE A 100 14.92 7.29 0.46
N ASP A 101 15.86 7.66 1.32
CA ASP A 101 15.96 7.16 2.68
C ASP A 101 15.01 7.83 3.66
N ASN A 102 14.72 9.11 3.47
CA ASN A 102 13.98 9.95 4.42
C ASN A 102 12.57 10.33 3.92
N LEU A 103 11.95 9.46 3.12
CA LEU A 103 10.62 9.68 2.57
C LEU A 103 9.71 8.48 2.90
N LEU A 104 8.47 8.77 3.26
CA LEU A 104 7.38 7.81 3.34
C LEU A 104 6.24 8.25 2.42
N ILE A 105 5.66 7.30 1.72
CA ILE A 105 4.53 7.54 0.83
C ILE A 105 3.22 7.27 1.57
N GLY A 106 2.33 8.24 1.54
CA GLY A 106 0.93 8.10 1.96
C GLY A 106 -0.02 8.00 0.77
N GLY A 107 -1.25 7.56 1.03
CA GLY A 107 -2.29 7.47 0.00
C GLY A 107 -2.07 6.33 -1.01
N LYS A 108 -2.51 6.52 -2.25
CA LYS A 108 -2.58 5.44 -3.25
C LYS A 108 -1.30 5.20 -4.07
N SER A 109 -0.25 5.97 -3.85
CA SER A 109 1.00 5.87 -4.63
C SER A 109 2.01 4.87 -4.06
N ILE A 110 1.62 4.04 -3.12
CA ILE A 110 2.46 3.01 -2.49
C ILE A 110 2.91 1.93 -3.49
N ALA A 111 3.89 1.13 -3.09
CA ALA A 111 4.50 0.09 -3.93
C ALA A 111 3.60 -1.15 -4.04
N VAL A 112 2.70 -1.10 -4.98
CA VAL A 112 1.73 -2.16 -5.30
C VAL A 112 1.61 -2.30 -6.82
N THR A 113 1.27 -3.50 -7.29
CA THR A 113 0.95 -3.70 -8.71
C THR A 113 -0.39 -3.08 -9.07
N HIS A 114 -0.73 -3.04 -10.36
CA HIS A 114 -2.00 -2.54 -10.86
C HIS A 114 -3.20 -3.23 -10.20
N ILE A 115 -3.17 -4.55 -10.10
CA ILE A 115 -4.24 -5.34 -9.49
C ILE A 115 -4.39 -5.00 -8.00
N VAL A 116 -3.29 -4.97 -7.26
CA VAL A 116 -3.33 -4.61 -5.84
C VAL A 116 -3.74 -3.16 -5.63
N ASN A 117 -3.38 -2.26 -6.55
CA ASN A 117 -3.82 -0.87 -6.48
C ASN A 117 -5.34 -0.74 -6.52
N SER A 118 -6.03 -1.61 -7.24
CA SER A 118 -7.51 -1.57 -7.30
C SER A 118 -8.18 -1.69 -5.94
N ILE A 119 -7.57 -2.40 -5.00
CA ILE A 119 -8.08 -2.56 -3.63
C ILE A 119 -7.47 -1.56 -2.63
N THR A 120 -6.27 -1.02 -2.91
CA THR A 120 -5.58 -0.10 -1.98
C THR A 120 -5.89 1.37 -2.24
N ARG A 121 -6.47 1.71 -3.39
CA ARG A 121 -6.81 3.09 -3.79
C ARG A 121 -8.15 3.59 -3.25
N THR A 122 -8.87 2.80 -2.48
CA THR A 122 -10.12 3.21 -1.84
C THR A 122 -9.83 4.20 -0.70
N HIS A 123 -10.75 5.15 -0.46
CA HIS A 123 -10.52 6.23 0.50
C HIS A 123 -10.13 5.72 1.89
N TYR A 124 -10.80 4.69 2.37
CA TYR A 124 -10.50 4.12 3.68
C TYR A 124 -9.08 3.53 3.74
N SER A 125 -8.63 2.90 2.65
CA SER A 125 -7.27 2.39 2.54
C SER A 125 -6.25 3.52 2.47
N GLU A 126 -6.53 4.55 1.68
CA GLU A 126 -5.67 5.73 1.58
C GLU A 126 -5.52 6.45 2.93
N TRP A 127 -6.61 6.58 3.68
CA TRP A 127 -6.56 7.17 5.02
C TRP A 127 -5.75 6.32 5.99
N SER A 128 -5.95 5.00 5.96
CA SER A 128 -5.16 4.07 6.78
C SER A 128 -3.66 4.15 6.46
N VAL A 129 -3.31 4.18 5.18
CA VAL A 129 -1.92 4.33 4.71
C VAL A 129 -1.35 5.69 5.09
N GLY A 130 -2.12 6.78 4.91
CA GLY A 130 -1.71 8.13 5.27
C GLY A 130 -1.45 8.27 6.77
N ALA A 131 -2.37 7.76 7.59
CA ALA A 131 -2.22 7.73 9.05
C ALA A 131 -1.01 6.89 9.48
N ALA A 132 -0.76 5.74 8.81
CA ALA A 132 0.41 4.92 9.06
C ALA A 132 1.71 5.64 8.71
N ALA A 133 1.77 6.31 7.57
CA ALA A 133 2.94 7.08 7.13
C ALA A 133 3.25 8.23 8.12
N GLY A 134 2.23 9.02 8.46
CA GLY A 134 2.38 10.14 9.41
C GLY A 134 2.78 9.68 10.81
N THR A 135 2.15 8.62 11.34
CA THR A 135 2.50 8.05 12.65
C THR A 135 3.92 7.49 12.65
N THR A 136 4.32 6.80 11.58
CA THR A 136 5.68 6.26 11.46
C THR A 136 6.72 7.39 11.43
N ALA A 137 6.49 8.44 10.66
CA ALA A 137 7.38 9.60 10.62
C ALA A 137 7.50 10.29 11.99
N GLY A 138 6.36 10.55 12.64
CA GLY A 138 6.35 11.17 13.99
C GLY A 138 7.02 10.28 15.04
N TRP A 139 6.84 8.97 14.97
CA TRP A 139 7.50 8.02 15.87
C TRP A 139 9.01 7.98 15.65
N LEU A 140 9.48 7.96 14.39
CA LEU A 140 10.91 8.03 14.07
C LEU A 140 11.53 9.31 14.64
N LEU A 141 10.98 10.46 14.33
CA LEU A 141 11.50 11.76 14.75
C LEU A 141 11.58 11.88 16.28
N LYS A 142 10.64 11.27 17.01
CA LYS A 142 10.57 11.36 18.48
C LYS A 142 11.41 10.31 19.19
N ALA A 143 11.41 9.06 18.71
CA ALA A 143 11.98 7.93 19.42
C ALA A 143 13.26 7.38 18.79
N GLN A 144 13.49 7.62 17.53
CA GLN A 144 14.58 7.03 16.74
C GLN A 144 15.08 8.02 15.65
N PRO A 145 15.48 9.26 16.02
CA PRO A 145 15.74 10.33 15.06
C PRO A 145 16.87 10.03 14.07
N ASP A 146 17.78 9.14 14.44
CA ASP A 146 18.93 8.76 13.61
C ASP A 146 18.63 7.61 12.63
N LEU A 147 17.40 7.08 12.66
CA LEU A 147 17.03 5.96 11.80
C LEU A 147 16.21 6.42 10.58
N THR A 148 16.42 5.72 9.48
CA THR A 148 15.56 5.80 8.29
C THR A 148 14.38 4.83 8.41
N PRO A 149 13.27 5.05 7.67
CA PRO A 149 12.15 4.13 7.64
C PRO A 149 12.54 2.67 7.33
N ALA A 150 13.47 2.45 6.42
CA ALA A 150 13.92 1.10 6.05
C ALA A 150 14.61 0.36 7.21
N GLN A 151 15.31 1.08 8.07
CA GLN A 151 16.00 0.50 9.22
C GLN A 151 15.06 0.02 10.33
N ILE A 152 13.79 0.43 10.33
CA ILE A 152 12.79 -0.06 11.29
C ILE A 152 12.64 -1.59 11.18
N VAL A 153 12.52 -2.10 9.95
CA VAL A 153 12.38 -3.54 9.70
C VAL A 153 13.68 -4.26 10.02
N GLU A 154 14.79 -3.75 9.53
CA GLU A 154 16.11 -4.34 9.68
C GLU A 154 16.54 -4.47 11.16
N ARG A 155 16.28 -3.43 11.95
CA ARG A 155 16.59 -3.40 13.39
C ARG A 155 15.53 -4.03 14.27
N ARG A 156 14.53 -4.72 13.67
CA ARG A 156 13.44 -5.42 14.38
C ARG A 156 12.61 -4.52 15.29
N LEU A 157 12.43 -3.25 14.90
CA LEU A 157 11.66 -2.27 15.66
C LEU A 157 10.16 -2.27 15.32
N MET A 158 9.72 -3.10 14.37
CA MET A 158 8.32 -3.21 13.96
C MET A 158 7.33 -3.41 15.12
N PRO A 159 7.60 -4.24 16.15
CA PRO A 159 6.66 -4.39 17.26
C PRO A 159 6.39 -3.07 18.01
N GLN A 160 7.41 -2.23 18.19
CA GLN A 160 7.28 -0.92 18.85
C GLN A 160 6.48 0.06 17.99
N LEU A 161 6.76 0.09 16.69
CA LEU A 161 5.98 0.88 15.73
C LEU A 161 4.52 0.42 15.69
N GLN A 162 4.27 -0.89 15.59
CA GLN A 162 2.91 -1.44 15.55
C GLN A 162 2.12 -1.14 16.84
N GLN A 163 2.78 -1.14 17.98
CA GLN A 163 2.15 -0.71 19.24
C GLN A 163 1.74 0.76 19.17
N THR A 164 2.59 1.62 18.61
CA THR A 164 2.29 3.05 18.44
C THR A 164 1.11 3.26 17.47
N LEU A 165 1.12 2.56 16.33
CA LEU A 165 0.03 2.60 15.36
C LEU A 165 -1.32 2.19 15.99
N LYS A 166 -1.33 1.10 16.75
CA LYS A 166 -2.53 0.63 17.47
C LYS A 166 -3.03 1.65 18.51
N LYS A 167 -2.12 2.30 19.24
CA LYS A 167 -2.49 3.39 20.18
C LYS A 167 -3.13 4.58 19.46
N GLN A 168 -2.80 4.82 18.21
CA GLN A 168 -3.43 5.83 17.35
C GLN A 168 -4.73 5.33 16.68
N GLY A 169 -5.20 4.14 17.03
CA GLY A 169 -6.45 3.58 16.51
C GLY A 169 -6.34 2.85 15.17
N LEU A 170 -5.14 2.64 14.63
CA LEU A 170 -5.00 1.91 13.38
C LEU A 170 -5.22 0.41 13.60
N ARG A 171 -6.03 -0.18 12.74
CA ARG A 171 -6.23 -1.64 12.71
C ARG A 171 -5.11 -2.30 11.93
N LEU A 172 -4.44 -3.27 12.54
CA LEU A 172 -3.37 -4.10 11.95
C LEU A 172 -3.75 -5.59 11.92
N SER A 173 -5.01 -5.90 12.12
CA SER A 173 -5.57 -7.25 12.03
C SER A 173 -7.06 -7.13 11.71
N TRP A 174 -7.58 -8.15 11.08
CA TRP A 174 -9.00 -8.31 10.81
C TRP A 174 -9.65 -9.10 11.94
#